data_093f9f054652fe6171a32221c480bf26
#
_entry.id   093f9f054652fe6171a32221c480bf26
#
_cell.length_a   1.000
_cell.length_b   1.000
_cell.length_c   1.000
_cell.angle_alpha   90.00
_cell.angle_beta   90.00
_cell.angle_gamma   90.00
#
_symmetry.space_group_name_H-M   'P 1'
#
loop_
_entity.id
_entity.type
_entity.pdbx_description
1 polymer ?
#
loop_
_entity_poly.entity_id
_entity_poly.type
_entity_poly.pdbx_seq_one_letter_code
_entity_poly.pdbx_strand_id
1 'polypeptide(L)'
;MAASSSRRIAAAILAACAAAAGAQERDQLPIQVEARGGTDFDYSNGVFKFYGITITQGAVKITAERAIANGLDIKDSSWEFSGAVHITMPDSALASDTARVRFSAGEISSADVTGAPATFRQERKEEHAEGRANRIDYDLKRGTVVLDGDAWLSDSGKEITGAKLIYSMTNQRVVSEDGPVVITILPGEAPQTAPKPKPQP
;
A
#
# COMPACT_ATOMS: atom_id res chain seq x y z
N MET A 1 -87.10 17.40 13.61
CA MET A 1 -86.73 16.28 12.74
C MET A 1 -85.30 16.55 12.31
N ALA A 2 -84.44 15.81 12.86
CA ALA A 2 -82.99 16.03 12.77
C ALA A 2 -82.31 15.10 11.72
N ALA A 3 -81.45 15.58 10.91
CA ALA A 3 -80.53 14.72 10.13
C ALA A 3 -79.08 15.11 10.42
N SER A 4 -78.46 14.23 11.13
CA SER A 4 -77.05 14.27 11.51
C SER A 4 -76.19 13.87 10.32
N SER A 5 -75.26 14.71 9.94
CA SER A 5 -74.18 14.40 8.96
C SER A 5 -72.82 14.27 9.64
N SER A 6 -72.44 13.02 9.82
CA SER A 6 -71.10 12.67 10.37
C SER A 6 -69.99 12.87 9.33
N ARG A 7 -69.14 13.88 9.48
CA ARG A 7 -67.94 14.04 8.74
C ARG A 7 -66.80 13.24 9.41
N ARG A 8 -66.37 12.18 8.76
CA ARG A 8 -65.17 11.40 9.11
C ARG A 8 -63.94 12.16 8.66
N ILE A 9 -63.16 12.65 9.62
CA ILE A 9 -61.82 13.21 9.35
C ILE A 9 -60.86 12.03 9.39
N ALA A 10 -60.32 11.69 8.21
CA ALA A 10 -59.21 10.73 8.10
C ALA A 10 -57.90 11.47 8.40
N ALA A 11 -57.30 11.19 9.55
CA ALA A 11 -55.96 11.66 9.87
C ALA A 11 -54.93 10.77 9.16
N ALA A 12 -54.27 11.31 8.13
CA ALA A 12 -53.13 10.67 7.50
C ALA A 12 -51.89 10.90 8.39
N ILE A 13 -51.43 9.85 9.06
CA ILE A 13 -50.18 9.85 9.78
C ILE A 13 -49.07 9.61 8.75
N LEU A 14 -48.34 10.67 8.42
CA LEU A 14 -47.11 10.59 7.63
C LEU A 14 -45.98 10.08 8.54
N ALA A 15 -45.64 8.79 8.46
CA ALA A 15 -44.49 8.23 9.10
C ALA A 15 -43.26 8.65 8.31
N ALA A 16 -42.54 9.67 8.79
CA ALA A 16 -41.22 10.02 8.29
C ALA A 16 -40.22 8.97 8.78
N CYS A 17 -39.87 8.01 7.92
CA CYS A 17 -38.69 7.15 8.12
C CYS A 17 -37.47 8.00 7.95
N ALA A 18 -36.94 8.52 9.04
CA ALA A 18 -35.56 9.05 9.07
C ALA A 18 -34.62 7.85 8.89
N ALA A 19 -34.13 7.66 7.66
CA ALA A 19 -33.02 6.78 7.41
C ALA A 19 -31.80 7.42 8.07
N ALA A 20 -31.49 7.00 9.29
CA ALA A 20 -30.20 7.20 9.89
C ALA A 20 -29.20 6.41 9.05
N ALA A 21 -28.53 7.09 8.11
CA ALA A 21 -27.34 6.58 7.50
C ALA A 21 -26.27 6.50 8.60
N GLY A 22 -26.24 5.37 9.30
CA GLY A 22 -25.14 5.02 10.17
C GLY A 22 -23.88 4.98 9.30
N ALA A 23 -23.02 5.97 9.45
CA ALA A 23 -21.64 5.84 9.03
C ALA A 23 -21.10 4.62 9.78
N GLN A 24 -20.98 3.48 9.09
CA GLN A 24 -20.22 2.35 9.61
C GLN A 24 -18.80 2.87 9.79
N GLU A 25 -18.41 3.14 11.04
CA GLU A 25 -17.00 3.18 11.41
C GLU A 25 -16.44 1.84 10.93
N ARG A 26 -15.59 1.88 9.91
CA ARG A 26 -14.85 0.70 9.49
C ARG A 26 -14.01 0.31 10.69
N ASP A 27 -14.33 -0.83 11.31
CA ASP A 27 -13.53 -1.40 12.38
C ASP A 27 -12.10 -1.52 11.87
N GLN A 28 -11.27 -0.57 12.26
CA GLN A 28 -9.85 -0.61 11.93
C GLN A 28 -9.24 -1.77 12.70
N LEU A 29 -8.56 -2.66 11.99
CA LEU A 29 -7.87 -3.76 12.62
C LEU A 29 -6.82 -3.21 13.61
N PRO A 30 -6.66 -3.80 14.78
CA PRO A 30 -5.70 -3.35 15.77
C PRO A 30 -4.28 -3.40 15.20
N ILE A 31 -3.50 -2.37 15.50
CA ILE A 31 -2.09 -2.33 15.18
C ILE A 31 -1.33 -2.97 16.36
N GLN A 32 -0.55 -3.99 16.07
CA GLN A 32 0.33 -4.62 17.03
C GLN A 32 1.76 -4.20 16.76
N VAL A 33 2.47 -3.77 17.82
CA VAL A 33 3.88 -3.41 17.78
C VAL A 33 4.64 -4.35 18.71
N GLU A 34 5.59 -5.10 18.16
CA GLU A 34 6.45 -6.03 18.88
C GLU A 34 7.90 -5.59 18.75
N ALA A 35 8.65 -5.53 19.83
CA ALA A 35 10.07 -5.21 19.85
C ALA A 35 10.85 -6.31 20.59
N ARG A 36 11.64 -7.09 19.85
CA ARG A 36 12.38 -8.23 20.42
C ARG A 36 13.71 -7.85 21.05
N GLY A 37 14.31 -6.73 20.60
CA GLY A 37 15.60 -6.23 21.08
C GLY A 37 15.47 -5.20 22.20
N GLY A 38 14.25 -4.90 22.67
CA GLY A 38 13.98 -3.92 23.70
C GLY A 38 13.46 -2.58 23.17
N THR A 39 13.23 -1.64 24.10
CA THR A 39 12.66 -0.33 23.84
C THR A 39 13.35 0.74 24.70
N ASP A 40 13.40 1.98 24.21
CA ASP A 40 13.82 3.16 24.93
C ASP A 40 12.75 4.24 24.74
N PHE A 41 12.03 4.55 25.81
CA PHE A 41 10.88 5.48 25.76
C PHE A 41 11.21 6.75 26.54
N ASP A 42 11.45 7.84 25.82
CA ASP A 42 11.60 9.18 26.38
C ASP A 42 10.25 9.91 26.32
N TYR A 43 9.48 9.76 27.38
CA TYR A 43 8.17 10.42 27.51
C TYR A 43 8.27 11.95 27.61
N SER A 44 9.41 12.49 28.08
CA SER A 44 9.62 13.92 28.24
C SER A 44 9.74 14.63 26.89
N ASN A 45 10.39 13.98 25.95
CA ASN A 45 10.60 14.47 24.58
C ASN A 45 9.65 13.81 23.57
N GLY A 46 8.82 12.86 24.00
CA GLY A 46 7.89 12.15 23.12
C GLY A 46 8.58 11.25 22.09
N VAL A 47 9.81 10.81 22.34
CA VAL A 47 10.60 9.97 21.43
C VAL A 47 10.59 8.52 21.89
N PHE A 48 10.20 7.61 21.00
CA PHE A 48 10.09 6.19 21.26
C PHE A 48 11.00 5.44 20.30
N LYS A 49 11.95 4.66 20.83
CA LYS A 49 12.88 3.84 20.06
C LYS A 49 12.57 2.37 20.29
N PHE A 50 12.62 1.61 19.23
CA PHE A 50 12.35 0.18 19.22
C PHE A 50 13.52 -0.55 18.55
N TYR A 51 13.87 -1.73 19.07
CA TYR A 51 14.94 -2.58 18.54
C TYR A 51 14.36 -3.95 18.17
N GLY A 52 14.65 -4.43 16.95
CA GLY A 52 14.09 -5.65 16.41
C GLY A 52 12.56 -5.57 16.28
N ILE A 53 12.08 -4.52 15.61
CA ILE A 53 10.65 -4.18 15.56
C ILE A 53 9.90 -4.98 14.50
N THR A 54 8.68 -5.36 14.85
CA THR A 54 7.64 -5.84 13.93
C THR A 54 6.34 -5.08 14.22
N ILE A 55 5.77 -4.47 13.19
CA ILE A 55 4.42 -3.88 13.23
C ILE A 55 3.52 -4.72 12.34
N THR A 56 2.34 -5.06 12.83
CA THR A 56 1.31 -5.79 12.05
C THR A 56 -0.05 -5.12 12.17
N GLN A 57 -0.75 -5.02 11.03
CA GLN A 57 -2.14 -4.58 10.94
C GLN A 57 -2.84 -5.39 9.84
N GLY A 58 -3.57 -6.41 10.24
CA GLY A 58 -4.16 -7.35 9.28
C GLY A 58 -3.08 -8.04 8.44
N ALA A 59 -3.14 -7.87 7.12
CA ALA A 59 -2.15 -8.40 6.19
C ALA A 59 -0.92 -7.50 5.98
N VAL A 60 -0.93 -6.29 6.56
CA VAL A 60 0.22 -5.39 6.48
C VAL A 60 1.22 -5.74 7.56
N LYS A 61 2.50 -5.83 7.18
CA LYS A 61 3.60 -6.12 8.09
C LYS A 61 4.81 -5.24 7.78
N ILE A 62 5.37 -4.60 8.81
CA ILE A 62 6.65 -3.87 8.73
C ILE A 62 7.63 -4.54 9.68
N THR A 63 8.84 -4.82 9.22
CA THR A 63 9.95 -5.29 10.05
C THR A 63 11.18 -4.44 9.82
N ALA A 64 11.97 -4.21 10.89
CA ALA A 64 13.25 -3.51 10.83
C ALA A 64 14.10 -3.84 12.06
N GLU A 65 15.39 -3.56 11.99
CA GLU A 65 16.27 -3.66 13.15
C GLU A 65 15.97 -2.57 14.18
N ARG A 66 15.59 -1.37 13.72
CA ARG A 66 15.29 -0.23 14.59
C ARG A 66 14.13 0.59 14.02
N ALA A 67 13.38 1.21 14.93
CA ALA A 67 12.42 2.27 14.57
C ALA A 67 12.47 3.40 15.60
N ILE A 68 12.16 4.60 15.11
CA ILE A 68 11.98 5.81 15.92
C ILE A 68 10.61 6.39 15.57
N ALA A 69 9.82 6.65 16.61
CA ALA A 69 8.53 7.29 16.50
C ALA A 69 8.49 8.56 17.38
N ASN A 70 7.91 9.62 16.87
CA ASN A 70 7.58 10.82 17.63
C ASN A 70 6.14 10.71 18.12
N GLY A 71 5.95 10.08 19.29
CA GLY A 71 4.65 9.71 19.81
C GLY A 71 4.20 8.30 19.43
N LEU A 72 3.27 7.74 20.22
CA LEU A 72 2.65 6.42 19.97
C LEU A 72 1.28 6.54 19.29
N ASP A 73 0.85 7.75 18.97
CA ASP A 73 -0.39 7.93 18.19
C ASP A 73 -0.12 7.60 16.72
N ILE A 74 -0.68 6.49 16.27
CA ILE A 74 -0.51 6.00 14.88
C ILE A 74 -1.55 6.63 13.95
N LYS A 75 -2.53 7.39 14.46
CA LYS A 75 -3.59 7.94 13.61
C LYS A 75 -3.05 8.85 12.52
N ASP A 76 -2.17 9.81 12.90
CA ASP A 76 -1.53 10.73 11.97
C ASP A 76 -0.07 10.93 12.43
N SER A 77 0.80 10.02 12.04
CA SER A 77 2.18 9.98 12.48
C SER A 77 3.15 9.61 11.37
N SER A 78 4.44 9.84 11.65
CA SER A 78 5.53 9.40 10.77
C SER A 78 6.56 8.67 11.60
N TRP A 79 6.89 7.46 11.19
CA TRP A 79 7.87 6.61 11.83
C TRP A 79 9.07 6.40 10.91
N GLU A 80 10.26 6.40 11.49
CA GLU A 80 11.51 6.13 10.79
C GLU A 80 12.00 4.73 11.15
N PHE A 81 12.32 3.94 10.13
CA PHE A 81 12.83 2.58 10.26
C PHE A 81 14.22 2.49 9.68
N SER A 82 15.08 1.67 10.26
CA SER A 82 16.44 1.43 9.77
C SER A 82 16.91 0.02 10.04
N GLY A 83 17.75 -0.50 9.12
CA GLY A 83 18.34 -1.83 9.15
C GLY A 83 17.37 -2.90 8.65
N ALA A 84 17.65 -3.48 7.47
CA ALA A 84 16.89 -4.55 6.84
C ALA A 84 15.37 -4.31 6.88
N VAL A 85 14.94 -3.15 6.39
CA VAL A 85 13.52 -2.78 6.41
C VAL A 85 12.76 -3.58 5.36
N HIS A 86 11.68 -4.24 5.80
CA HIS A 86 10.72 -4.91 4.91
C HIS A 86 9.31 -4.43 5.23
N ILE A 87 8.60 -3.98 4.20
CA ILE A 87 7.18 -3.59 4.27
C ILE A 87 6.42 -4.52 3.35
N THR A 88 5.52 -5.32 3.91
CA THR A 88 4.66 -6.26 3.17
C THR A 88 3.22 -5.79 3.26
N MET A 89 2.56 -5.74 2.13
CA MET A 89 1.15 -5.40 1.96
C MET A 89 0.45 -6.50 1.14
N PRO A 90 -0.88 -6.55 1.05
CA PRO A 90 -1.59 -7.63 0.36
C PRO A 90 -1.10 -7.89 -1.07
N ASP A 91 -0.84 -6.83 -1.83
CA ASP A 91 -0.50 -6.89 -3.25
C ASP A 91 0.89 -6.32 -3.57
N SER A 92 1.69 -5.96 -2.56
CA SER A 92 3.00 -5.34 -2.80
C SER A 92 3.95 -5.51 -1.63
N ALA A 93 5.24 -5.38 -1.91
CA ALA A 93 6.30 -5.41 -0.92
C ALA A 93 7.40 -4.41 -1.26
N LEU A 94 8.02 -3.85 -0.22
CA LEU A 94 9.21 -3.00 -0.29
C LEU A 94 10.32 -3.59 0.57
N ALA A 95 11.56 -3.48 0.12
CA ALA A 95 12.74 -3.77 0.95
C ALA A 95 13.77 -2.66 0.77
N SER A 96 14.45 -2.28 1.86
CA SER A 96 15.37 -1.15 1.88
C SER A 96 16.28 -1.15 3.11
N ASP A 97 17.24 -0.24 3.14
CA ASP A 97 18.08 0.00 4.30
C ASP A 97 17.39 0.90 5.33
N THR A 98 16.63 1.90 4.84
CA THR A 98 15.86 2.84 5.66
C THR A 98 14.49 3.10 5.05
N ALA A 99 13.53 3.43 5.90
CA ALA A 99 12.20 3.84 5.48
C ALA A 99 11.63 4.93 6.39
N ARG A 100 10.90 5.86 5.80
CA ARG A 100 9.97 6.75 6.51
C ARG A 100 8.55 6.38 6.10
N VAL A 101 7.77 5.88 7.04
CA VAL A 101 6.38 5.47 6.82
C VAL A 101 5.46 6.49 7.47
N ARG A 102 4.50 7.01 6.70
CA ARG A 102 3.44 7.88 7.21
C ARG A 102 2.16 7.10 7.39
N PHE A 103 1.55 7.29 8.53
CA PHE A 103 0.23 6.80 8.84
C PHE A 103 -0.78 7.95 8.73
N SER A 104 -1.97 7.67 8.25
CA SER A 104 -3.10 8.61 8.21
C SER A 104 -4.38 7.85 8.49
N ALA A 105 -5.16 8.34 9.44
CA ALA A 105 -6.35 7.65 9.95
C ALA A 105 -6.06 6.21 10.44
N GLY A 106 -4.86 5.97 10.97
CA GLY A 106 -4.45 4.66 11.48
C GLY A 106 -4.05 3.63 10.42
N GLU A 107 -3.91 4.04 9.15
CA GLU A 107 -3.47 3.18 8.05
C GLU A 107 -2.19 3.75 7.41
N ILE A 108 -1.38 2.90 6.79
CA ILE A 108 -0.23 3.38 6.02
C ILE A 108 -0.73 4.17 4.82
N SER A 109 -0.29 5.43 4.71
CA SER A 109 -0.65 6.33 3.61
C SER A 109 0.46 6.46 2.56
N SER A 110 1.72 6.47 3.00
CA SER A 110 2.89 6.50 2.12
C SER A 110 4.11 5.90 2.80
N ALA A 111 5.03 5.40 1.99
CA ALA A 111 6.35 4.94 2.41
C ALA A 111 7.41 5.55 1.49
N ASP A 112 8.41 6.19 2.09
CA ASP A 112 9.61 6.70 1.44
C ASP A 112 10.77 5.82 1.89
N VAL A 113 11.35 5.05 0.98
CA VAL A 113 12.38 4.06 1.30
C VAL A 113 13.66 4.33 0.53
N THR A 114 14.79 4.11 1.16
CA THR A 114 16.13 4.32 0.58
C THR A 114 16.99 3.09 0.83
N GLY A 115 17.74 2.69 -0.18
CA GLY A 115 18.65 1.54 -0.09
C GLY A 115 19.62 1.50 -1.27
N ALA A 116 20.54 0.53 -1.25
CA ALA A 116 21.50 0.36 -2.32
C ALA A 116 21.45 -1.05 -2.95
N PRO A 117 20.38 -1.38 -3.70
CA PRO A 117 19.18 -0.60 -3.99
C PRO A 117 18.01 -0.84 -2.99
N ALA A 118 17.08 0.11 -2.94
CA ALA A 118 15.73 -0.17 -2.49
C ALA A 118 14.96 -0.94 -3.57
N THR A 119 14.05 -1.83 -3.18
CA THR A 119 13.29 -2.67 -4.10
C THR A 119 11.79 -2.56 -3.86
N PHE A 120 11.03 -2.68 -4.92
CA PHE A 120 9.58 -2.74 -4.95
C PHE A 120 9.13 -3.97 -5.73
N ARG A 121 8.10 -4.65 -5.25
CA ARG A 121 7.43 -5.75 -5.95
C ARG A 121 5.92 -5.58 -5.82
N GLN A 122 5.22 -5.79 -6.91
CA GLN A 122 3.76 -5.90 -6.96
C GLN A 122 3.39 -7.27 -7.49
N GLU A 123 2.48 -7.94 -6.79
CA GLU A 123 1.89 -9.21 -7.22
C GLU A 123 0.36 -9.09 -7.10
N ARG A 124 -0.32 -8.96 -8.23
CA ARG A 124 -1.78 -8.92 -8.28
C ARG A 124 -2.27 -9.84 -9.39
N LYS A 125 -2.87 -10.98 -9.02
CA LYS A 125 -3.40 -11.99 -9.95
C LYS A 125 -2.36 -12.39 -11.01
N GLU A 126 -2.49 -11.87 -12.25
CA GLU A 126 -1.59 -12.11 -13.39
C GLU A 126 -0.64 -10.94 -13.65
N GLU A 127 -0.64 -9.93 -12.79
CA GLU A 127 0.18 -8.73 -12.91
C GLU A 127 1.37 -8.81 -11.98
N HIS A 128 2.57 -8.80 -12.55
CA HIS A 128 3.83 -8.82 -11.82
C HIS A 128 4.67 -7.63 -12.25
N ALA A 129 4.93 -6.71 -11.32
CA ALA A 129 5.86 -5.62 -11.54
C ALA A 129 6.95 -5.64 -10.46
N GLU A 130 8.18 -5.45 -10.88
CA GLU A 130 9.33 -5.33 -10.00
C GLU A 130 10.09 -4.04 -10.31
N GLY A 131 10.52 -3.34 -9.27
CA GLY A 131 11.29 -2.11 -9.41
C GLY A 131 12.45 -2.05 -8.43
N ARG A 132 13.49 -1.31 -8.82
CA ARG A 132 14.60 -0.95 -7.94
C ARG A 132 15.10 0.44 -8.25
N ALA A 133 15.56 1.13 -7.22
CA ALA A 133 16.14 2.46 -7.31
C ALA A 133 16.95 2.76 -6.03
N ASN A 134 17.68 3.87 -6.00
CA ASN A 134 18.33 4.33 -4.78
C ASN A 134 17.29 4.81 -3.77
N ARG A 135 16.17 5.36 -4.26
CA ARG A 135 15.04 5.80 -3.47
C ARG A 135 13.72 5.40 -4.15
N ILE A 136 12.75 4.99 -3.35
CA ILE A 136 11.39 4.68 -3.81
C ILE A 136 10.39 5.42 -2.93
N ASP A 137 9.56 6.28 -3.54
CA ASP A 137 8.40 6.90 -2.90
C ASP A 137 7.13 6.14 -3.31
N TYR A 138 6.46 5.53 -2.36
CA TYR A 138 5.21 4.82 -2.56
C TYR A 138 4.04 5.59 -1.93
N ASP A 139 3.18 6.16 -2.75
CA ASP A 139 1.90 6.74 -2.35
C ASP A 139 0.79 5.67 -2.48
N LEU A 140 0.38 5.11 -1.35
CA LEU A 140 -0.62 4.04 -1.31
C LEU A 140 -2.01 4.55 -1.69
N LYS A 141 -2.32 5.82 -1.37
CA LYS A 141 -3.63 6.41 -1.66
C LYS A 141 -3.84 6.62 -3.16
N ARG A 142 -2.78 7.01 -3.85
CA ARG A 142 -2.78 7.23 -5.31
C ARG A 142 -2.44 5.97 -6.10
N GLY A 143 -1.90 4.95 -5.45
CA GLY A 143 -1.36 3.78 -6.12
C GLY A 143 -0.20 4.13 -7.05
N THR A 144 0.70 5.01 -6.61
CA THR A 144 1.82 5.53 -7.41
C THR A 144 3.13 5.19 -6.73
N VAL A 145 4.08 4.67 -7.52
CA VAL A 145 5.45 4.38 -7.10
C VAL A 145 6.40 5.25 -7.92
N VAL A 146 7.22 6.04 -7.26
CA VAL A 146 8.31 6.82 -7.88
C VAL A 146 9.62 6.12 -7.57
N LEU A 147 10.33 5.70 -8.60
CA LEU A 147 11.66 5.12 -8.55
C LEU A 147 12.66 6.22 -8.93
N ASP A 148 13.56 6.59 -8.03
CA ASP A 148 14.47 7.72 -8.19
C ASP A 148 15.93 7.29 -7.94
N GLY A 149 16.80 7.64 -8.88
CA GLY A 149 18.22 7.27 -8.89
C GLY A 149 18.46 5.82 -9.32
N ASP A 150 19.07 5.63 -10.49
CA ASP A 150 19.35 4.30 -11.09
C ASP A 150 18.10 3.42 -11.19
N ALA A 151 17.00 4.05 -11.59
CA ALA A 151 15.70 3.41 -11.63
C ALA A 151 15.62 2.31 -12.69
N TRP A 152 15.12 1.15 -12.29
CA TRP A 152 14.78 0.01 -13.14
C TRP A 152 13.39 -0.49 -12.76
N LEU A 153 12.59 -0.76 -13.75
CA LEU A 153 11.26 -1.33 -13.61
C LEU A 153 11.08 -2.45 -14.64
N SER A 154 10.59 -3.60 -14.19
CA SER A 154 10.13 -4.70 -15.05
C SER A 154 8.63 -4.87 -14.87
N ASP A 155 7.89 -4.92 -15.97
CA ASP A 155 6.46 -5.15 -15.99
C ASP A 155 6.09 -5.95 -17.25
N SER A 156 5.46 -7.10 -17.07
CA SER A 156 4.90 -7.92 -18.16
C SER A 156 5.88 -8.17 -19.31
N GLY A 157 7.14 -8.54 -18.99
CA GLY A 157 8.20 -8.83 -19.97
C GLY A 157 8.83 -7.61 -20.64
N LYS A 158 8.61 -6.43 -20.10
CA LYS A 158 9.28 -5.19 -20.51
C LYS A 158 10.09 -4.64 -19.36
N GLU A 159 11.32 -4.29 -19.65
CA GLU A 159 12.21 -3.62 -18.71
C GLU A 159 12.45 -2.17 -19.12
N ILE A 160 12.40 -1.26 -18.17
CA ILE A 160 12.62 0.17 -18.40
C ILE A 160 13.67 0.62 -17.39
N THR A 161 14.72 1.28 -17.88
CA THR A 161 15.75 1.92 -17.03
C THR A 161 15.82 3.41 -17.33
N GLY A 162 16.08 4.20 -16.30
CA GLY A 162 16.21 5.65 -16.42
C GLY A 162 16.67 6.28 -15.11
N ALA A 163 16.83 7.61 -15.10
CA ALA A 163 17.16 8.33 -13.89
C ALA A 163 16.00 8.31 -12.89
N LYS A 164 14.78 8.52 -13.41
CA LYS A 164 13.56 8.54 -12.60
C LYS A 164 12.38 7.95 -13.39
N LEU A 165 11.64 7.04 -12.75
CA LEU A 165 10.46 6.41 -13.31
C LEU A 165 9.29 6.58 -12.35
N ILE A 166 8.12 6.92 -12.88
CA ILE A 166 6.85 7.01 -12.14
C ILE A 166 5.94 5.92 -12.66
N TYR A 167 5.60 4.97 -11.80
CA TYR A 167 4.72 3.85 -12.09
C TYR A 167 3.37 4.04 -11.40
N SER A 168 2.30 4.07 -12.17
CA SER A 168 0.93 4.05 -11.66
C SER A 168 0.39 2.63 -11.71
N MET A 169 0.21 2.01 -10.53
CA MET A 169 -0.31 0.66 -10.39
C MET A 169 -1.78 0.54 -10.80
N THR A 170 -2.55 1.64 -10.73
CA THR A 170 -3.99 1.64 -11.03
C THR A 170 -4.26 1.48 -12.52
N ASN A 171 -3.45 2.13 -13.37
CA ASN A 171 -3.60 2.16 -14.83
C ASN A 171 -2.40 1.57 -15.57
N GLN A 172 -1.45 0.93 -14.87
CA GLN A 172 -0.26 0.28 -15.43
C GLN A 172 0.52 1.22 -16.38
N ARG A 173 0.64 2.48 -15.96
CA ARG A 173 1.30 3.52 -16.74
C ARG A 173 2.66 3.81 -16.15
N VAL A 174 3.68 3.82 -17.00
CA VAL A 174 5.03 4.29 -16.68
C VAL A 174 5.29 5.63 -17.36
N VAL A 175 5.81 6.57 -16.61
CA VAL A 175 6.32 7.85 -17.11
C VAL A 175 7.78 7.97 -16.67
N SER A 176 8.65 8.40 -17.55
CA SER A 176 10.03 8.74 -17.21
C SER A 176 10.19 10.25 -17.10
N GLU A 177 11.00 10.66 -16.13
CA GLU A 177 11.44 12.04 -15.96
C GLU A 177 12.98 12.08 -15.86
N ASP A 178 13.55 13.25 -16.07
CA ASP A 178 14.96 13.55 -15.82
C ASP A 178 15.98 12.75 -16.67
N GLY A 179 15.71 12.57 -17.97
CA GLY A 179 16.73 12.08 -18.88
C GLY A 179 16.29 10.95 -19.82
N PRO A 180 17.25 10.33 -20.51
CA PRO A 180 16.99 9.25 -21.44
C PRO A 180 16.54 7.98 -20.72
N VAL A 181 15.76 7.16 -21.41
CA VAL A 181 15.35 5.83 -20.95
C VAL A 181 15.82 4.76 -21.92
N VAL A 182 16.10 3.58 -21.41
CA VAL A 182 16.30 2.37 -22.19
C VAL A 182 15.13 1.44 -21.93
N ILE A 183 14.52 0.95 -23.01
CA ILE A 183 13.44 -0.04 -22.95
C ILE A 183 13.95 -1.32 -23.58
N THR A 184 13.91 -2.40 -22.83
CA THR A 184 14.21 -3.75 -23.29
C THR A 184 12.93 -4.56 -23.32
N ILE A 185 12.61 -5.14 -24.46
CA ILE A 185 11.47 -6.04 -24.63
C ILE A 185 12.04 -7.47 -24.63
N LEU A 186 11.71 -8.24 -23.61
CA LEU A 186 12.11 -9.64 -23.52
C LEU A 186 11.29 -10.45 -24.52
N PRO A 187 11.91 -11.37 -25.31
CA PRO A 187 11.17 -12.25 -26.18
C PRO A 187 10.21 -13.08 -25.31
N GLY A 188 8.92 -13.03 -25.62
CA GLY A 188 7.96 -13.90 -24.95
C GLY A 188 8.38 -15.36 -25.12
N GLU A 189 8.23 -16.16 -24.08
CA GLU A 189 8.44 -17.60 -24.16
C GLU A 189 7.52 -18.15 -25.27
N ALA A 190 8.12 -18.69 -26.35
CA ALA A 190 7.36 -19.21 -27.47
C ALA A 190 6.38 -20.27 -26.93
N PRO A 191 5.09 -20.26 -27.34
CA PRO A 191 4.15 -21.28 -26.90
C PRO A 191 4.77 -22.65 -27.19
N GLN A 192 4.94 -23.48 -26.18
CA GLN A 192 5.42 -24.84 -26.35
C GLN A 192 4.43 -25.52 -27.28
N THR A 193 4.85 -25.74 -28.52
CA THR A 193 4.08 -26.52 -29.51
C THR A 193 3.90 -27.92 -28.93
N ALA A 194 2.64 -28.22 -28.61
CA ALA A 194 2.27 -29.57 -28.17
C ALA A 194 2.89 -30.64 -29.11
N PRO A 195 3.46 -31.73 -28.57
CA PRO A 195 4.08 -32.75 -29.39
C PRO A 195 3.04 -33.29 -30.40
N LYS A 196 3.41 -33.26 -31.69
CA LYS A 196 2.61 -33.86 -32.75
C LYS A 196 2.29 -35.34 -32.39
N PRO A 197 1.01 -35.77 -32.47
CA PRO A 197 0.67 -37.17 -32.25
C PRO A 197 1.42 -38.03 -33.25
N LYS A 198 2.10 -39.08 -32.74
CA LYS A 198 2.74 -40.10 -33.56
C LYS A 198 1.69 -40.78 -34.43
N PRO A 199 1.95 -41.03 -35.71
CA PRO A 199 1.09 -41.87 -36.52
C PRO A 199 1.06 -43.26 -35.91
N GLN A 200 -0.13 -43.76 -35.64
CA GLN A 200 -0.36 -45.15 -35.26
C GLN A 200 -0.26 -46.02 -36.52
N PRO A 201 0.29 -47.25 -36.39
CA PRO A 201 0.44 -48.20 -37.48
C PRO A 201 -0.88 -48.73 -38.01
#